data_0966f60f23d159a43fb28aacdaea5835
#
_entry.id   0966f60f23d159a43fb28aacdaea5835
#
_cell.length_a   1.000
_cell.length_b   1.000
_cell.length_c   1.000
_cell.angle_alpha   90.00
_cell.angle_beta   90.00
_cell.angle_gamma   90.00
#
_symmetry.space_group_name_H-M   'P 1'
#
loop_
_entity.id
_entity.type
_entity.pdbx_description
1 polymer ?
#
loop_
_entity_poly.entity_id
_entity_poly.type
_entity_poly.pdbx_seq_one_letter_code
_entity_poly.pdbx_strand_id
1 'polypeptide(L)'
;MQLLEVVHNEINKGNLEATIAFVFSNREFGESLQSNKFFELVNSYGIPLICFSSKKFELKQKPEERAKGGVLPQWRLEYDREVMRRLEGFKVDLCILAGYMLIVGEEMCCKYDMINLHPATPDGPKGSWQEVIWALIQEKARESGVMVHLVTPELDRGPVITYCVFPITGEPFDKHWKAIANRSINEIKRMEGEANSLFQLIRQHGLAREFPLIVSTLAAFSQGKVKIKDGKVLDSEDKPISGYDLSDDVNKAIGIT
;
A
#
# COMPACT_ATOMS: atom_id res chain seq x y z
N MET A 1 -8.64 2.94 8.04
CA MET A 1 -9.70 3.93 8.29
C MET A 1 -9.53 5.13 7.37
N GLN A 2 -8.49 5.94 7.53
CA GLN A 2 -8.28 7.16 6.72
C GLN A 2 -8.32 6.95 5.19
N LEU A 3 -7.75 5.87 4.66
CA LEU A 3 -7.80 5.62 3.22
C LEU A 3 -9.25 5.45 2.72
N LEU A 4 -10.08 4.69 3.44
CA LEU A 4 -11.48 4.51 3.06
C LEU A 4 -12.23 5.85 3.08
N GLU A 5 -11.99 6.68 4.10
CA GLU A 5 -12.60 8.01 4.21
C GLU A 5 -12.22 8.91 3.03
N VAL A 6 -10.92 8.93 2.65
CA VAL A 6 -10.44 9.74 1.53
C VAL A 6 -11.08 9.28 0.22
N VAL A 7 -11.03 7.98 -0.09
CA VAL A 7 -11.61 7.43 -1.34
C VAL A 7 -13.11 7.66 -1.39
N HIS A 8 -13.83 7.36 -0.31
CA HIS A 8 -15.28 7.58 -0.23
C HIS A 8 -15.66 9.05 -0.42
N ASN A 9 -14.90 9.97 0.17
CA ASN A 9 -15.12 11.40 0.01
C ASN A 9 -14.89 11.87 -1.44
N GLU A 10 -13.84 11.38 -2.11
CA GLU A 10 -13.58 11.76 -3.51
C GLU A 10 -14.64 11.21 -4.48
N ILE A 11 -15.17 10.02 -4.21
CA ILE A 11 -16.33 9.48 -4.94
C ILE A 11 -17.56 10.37 -4.73
N ASN A 12 -17.88 10.73 -3.49
CA ASN A 12 -19.06 11.54 -3.18
C ASN A 12 -18.98 12.98 -3.74
N LYS A 13 -17.77 13.53 -3.87
CA LYS A 13 -17.56 14.83 -4.53
C LYS A 13 -17.63 14.75 -6.06
N GLY A 14 -17.71 13.56 -6.64
CA GLY A 14 -17.64 13.35 -8.08
C GLY A 14 -16.25 13.52 -8.69
N ASN A 15 -15.20 13.56 -7.86
CA ASN A 15 -13.80 13.65 -8.33
C ASN A 15 -13.24 12.29 -8.77
N LEU A 16 -13.85 11.21 -8.31
CA LEU A 16 -13.46 9.83 -8.65
C LEU A 16 -14.69 9.06 -9.13
N GLU A 17 -14.67 8.64 -10.39
CA GLU A 17 -15.72 7.80 -10.97
C GLU A 17 -15.46 6.33 -10.60
N ALA A 18 -15.96 5.93 -9.46
CA ALA A 18 -15.83 4.60 -8.91
C ALA A 18 -16.95 4.28 -7.91
N THR A 19 -17.10 3.01 -7.57
CA THR A 19 -17.96 2.54 -6.48
C THR A 19 -17.20 1.57 -5.60
N ILE A 20 -17.44 1.60 -4.29
CA ILE A 20 -16.85 0.66 -3.35
C ILE A 20 -17.79 -0.54 -3.24
N ALA A 21 -17.44 -1.65 -3.88
CA ALA A 21 -18.27 -2.85 -3.93
C ALA A 21 -18.39 -3.55 -2.56
N PHE A 22 -17.30 -3.60 -1.81
CA PHE A 22 -17.25 -4.15 -0.46
C PHE A 22 -15.98 -3.69 0.29
N VAL A 23 -15.99 -3.91 1.59
CA VAL A 23 -14.79 -3.92 2.43
C VAL A 23 -14.62 -5.31 3.02
N PHE A 24 -13.44 -5.90 2.83
CA PHE A 24 -13.05 -7.15 3.49
C PHE A 24 -12.09 -6.88 4.64
N SER A 25 -12.31 -7.55 5.78
CA SER A 25 -11.39 -7.51 6.92
C SER A 25 -10.98 -8.92 7.35
N ASN A 26 -9.67 -9.14 7.54
CA ASN A 26 -9.13 -10.34 8.15
C ASN A 26 -9.24 -10.36 9.68
N ARG A 27 -10.08 -9.49 10.24
CA ARG A 27 -10.48 -9.42 11.66
C ARG A 27 -12.00 -9.41 11.78
N GLU A 28 -12.49 -9.78 12.94
CA GLU A 28 -13.91 -9.76 13.29
C GLU A 28 -14.17 -8.80 14.46
N PHE A 29 -15.45 -8.48 14.66
CA PHE A 29 -15.87 -7.66 15.80
C PHE A 29 -15.35 -8.25 17.12
N GLY A 30 -14.89 -7.36 18.01
CA GLY A 30 -14.37 -7.74 19.35
C GLY A 30 -12.86 -8.09 19.34
N GLU A 31 -12.19 -8.18 18.20
CA GLU A 31 -10.76 -8.49 18.17
C GLU A 31 -9.85 -7.29 18.48
N SER A 32 -10.28 -6.08 18.16
CA SER A 32 -9.63 -4.84 18.58
C SER A 32 -10.57 -3.65 18.51
N LEU A 33 -10.32 -2.63 19.35
CA LEU A 33 -11.10 -1.39 19.34
C LEU A 33 -10.97 -0.65 18.00
N GLN A 34 -9.77 -0.68 17.38
CA GLN A 34 -9.53 -0.02 16.10
C GLN A 34 -10.31 -0.69 14.97
N SER A 35 -10.35 -2.03 14.95
CA SER A 35 -11.15 -2.79 13.98
C SER A 35 -12.63 -2.50 14.15
N ASN A 36 -13.14 -2.47 15.39
CA ASN A 36 -14.54 -2.17 15.64
C ASN A 36 -14.93 -0.77 15.13
N LYS A 37 -14.12 0.26 15.43
CA LYS A 37 -14.34 1.62 14.92
C LYS A 37 -14.32 1.67 13.38
N PHE A 38 -13.42 0.90 12.75
CA PHE A 38 -13.38 0.79 11.30
C PHE A 38 -14.65 0.15 10.75
N PHE A 39 -15.15 -0.91 11.36
CA PHE A 39 -16.39 -1.57 10.94
C PHE A 39 -17.62 -0.68 11.10
N GLU A 40 -17.68 0.11 12.18
CA GLU A 40 -18.72 1.11 12.39
C GLU A 40 -18.70 2.17 11.29
N LEU A 41 -17.50 2.62 10.88
CA LEU A 41 -17.36 3.56 9.77
C LEU A 41 -17.84 2.94 8.44
N VAL A 42 -17.41 1.70 8.11
CA VAL A 42 -17.86 1.00 6.89
C VAL A 42 -19.38 0.89 6.85
N ASN A 43 -19.98 0.49 7.97
CA ASN A 43 -21.43 0.37 8.10
C ASN A 43 -22.14 1.73 7.97
N SER A 44 -21.55 2.83 8.50
CA SER A 44 -22.12 4.17 8.38
C SER A 44 -22.15 4.69 6.94
N TYR A 45 -21.28 4.17 6.07
CA TYR A 45 -21.26 4.46 4.64
C TYR A 45 -22.20 3.55 3.83
N GLY A 46 -22.85 2.57 4.47
CA GLY A 46 -23.69 1.59 3.78
C GLY A 46 -22.94 0.63 2.87
N ILE A 47 -21.62 0.49 3.07
CA ILE A 47 -20.76 -0.39 2.28
C ILE A 47 -20.86 -1.82 2.82
N PRO A 48 -21.03 -2.85 1.97
CA PRO A 48 -20.99 -4.24 2.39
C PRO A 48 -19.67 -4.57 3.11
N LEU A 49 -19.78 -5.09 4.34
CA LEU A 49 -18.64 -5.48 5.16
C LEU A 49 -18.58 -6.99 5.31
N ILE A 50 -17.48 -7.60 4.86
CA ILE A 50 -17.20 -9.01 5.00
C ILE A 50 -16.04 -9.17 5.98
N CYS A 51 -16.30 -9.87 7.10
CA CYS A 51 -15.28 -10.15 8.10
C CYS A 51 -14.97 -11.65 8.16
N PHE A 52 -13.69 -12.00 8.20
CA PHE A 52 -13.25 -13.37 8.43
C PHE A 52 -11.87 -13.37 9.08
N SER A 53 -11.84 -13.76 10.36
CA SER A 53 -10.62 -13.68 11.18
C SER A 53 -9.56 -14.69 10.74
N SER A 54 -8.42 -14.20 10.25
CA SER A 54 -7.26 -15.04 9.95
C SER A 54 -6.67 -15.66 11.20
N LYS A 55 -6.64 -14.92 12.32
CA LYS A 55 -6.16 -15.42 13.62
C LYS A 55 -7.00 -16.56 14.14
N LYS A 56 -8.33 -16.44 14.09
CA LYS A 56 -9.23 -17.52 14.53
C LYS A 56 -9.15 -18.74 13.61
N PHE A 57 -8.95 -18.50 12.33
CA PHE A 57 -8.76 -19.58 11.35
C PHE A 57 -7.45 -20.32 11.61
N GLU A 58 -6.35 -19.62 11.77
CA GLU A 58 -5.03 -20.18 12.10
C GLU A 58 -5.07 -21.01 13.39
N LEU A 59 -5.73 -20.50 14.44
CA LEU A 59 -5.82 -21.20 15.73
C LEU A 59 -6.53 -22.54 15.65
N LYS A 60 -7.35 -22.77 14.63
CA LYS A 60 -8.02 -24.07 14.39
C LYS A 60 -7.10 -25.08 13.68
N GLN A 61 -5.97 -24.64 13.14
CA GLN A 61 -5.02 -25.51 12.47
C GLN A 61 -4.08 -26.19 13.46
N LYS A 62 -3.56 -27.36 13.09
CA LYS A 62 -2.58 -28.07 13.91
C LYS A 62 -1.28 -27.27 14.02
N PRO A 63 -0.59 -27.31 15.18
CA PRO A 63 0.67 -26.58 15.37
C PRO A 63 1.73 -26.84 14.27
N GLU A 64 1.79 -28.07 13.77
CA GLU A 64 2.71 -28.52 12.70
C GLU A 64 2.46 -27.86 11.34
N GLU A 65 1.25 -27.35 11.13
CA GLU A 65 0.82 -26.70 9.89
C GLU A 65 1.03 -25.19 9.92
N ARG A 66 1.34 -24.61 11.09
CA ARG A 66 1.46 -23.16 11.29
C ARG A 66 2.82 -22.59 10.90
N ALA A 67 3.86 -23.40 10.94
CA ALA A 67 5.24 -22.95 10.70
C ALA A 67 5.98 -23.89 9.76
N LYS A 68 6.12 -23.49 8.50
CA LYS A 68 7.16 -24.06 7.59
C LYS A 68 7.92 -22.90 6.96
N GLY A 69 9.22 -22.85 7.19
CA GLY A 69 10.08 -21.80 6.64
C GLY A 69 10.07 -21.75 5.12
N GLY A 70 9.97 -20.55 4.56
CA GLY A 70 10.21 -20.28 3.16
C GLY A 70 9.05 -20.50 2.17
N VAL A 71 8.02 -21.22 2.54
CA VAL A 71 6.81 -21.45 1.71
C VAL A 71 5.59 -20.98 2.48
N LEU A 72 4.62 -20.39 1.79
CA LEU A 72 3.36 -19.97 2.40
C LEU A 72 2.68 -21.21 3.02
N PRO A 73 2.37 -21.22 4.33
CA PRO A 73 1.77 -22.37 4.99
C PRO A 73 0.45 -22.79 4.33
N GLN A 74 0.14 -24.09 4.32
CA GLN A 74 -1.06 -24.63 3.70
C GLN A 74 -2.36 -23.95 4.19
N TRP A 75 -2.44 -23.66 5.51
CA TRP A 75 -3.60 -22.97 6.07
C TRP A 75 -3.84 -21.57 5.48
N ARG A 76 -2.76 -20.90 5.01
CA ARG A 76 -2.89 -19.60 4.35
C ARG A 76 -3.61 -19.72 3.00
N LEU A 77 -3.27 -20.76 2.23
CA LEU A 77 -3.95 -21.04 0.95
C LEU A 77 -5.42 -21.42 1.17
N GLU A 78 -5.69 -22.20 2.21
CA GLU A 78 -7.06 -22.55 2.59
C GLU A 78 -7.86 -21.34 3.08
N TYR A 79 -7.21 -20.48 3.86
CA TYR A 79 -7.80 -19.20 4.28
C TYR A 79 -8.16 -18.33 3.07
N ASP A 80 -7.25 -18.18 2.11
CA ASP A 80 -7.48 -17.39 0.90
C ASP A 80 -8.62 -17.97 0.05
N ARG A 81 -8.72 -19.29 -0.07
CA ARG A 81 -9.87 -19.95 -0.75
C ARG A 81 -11.20 -19.65 -0.06
N GLU A 82 -11.23 -19.68 1.27
CA GLU A 82 -12.45 -19.34 2.02
C GLU A 82 -12.78 -17.85 1.90
N VAL A 83 -11.78 -16.96 1.86
CA VAL A 83 -11.98 -15.52 1.55
C VAL A 83 -12.60 -15.39 0.15
N MET A 84 -12.01 -16.02 -0.87
CA MET A 84 -12.54 -15.99 -2.23
C MET A 84 -13.99 -16.48 -2.32
N ARG A 85 -14.34 -17.55 -1.58
CA ARG A 85 -15.72 -18.06 -1.50
C ARG A 85 -16.68 -17.05 -0.87
N ARG A 86 -16.27 -16.33 0.15
CA ARG A 86 -17.08 -15.26 0.80
C ARG A 86 -17.27 -14.05 -0.07
N LEU A 87 -16.35 -13.81 -0.98
CA LEU A 87 -16.41 -12.71 -1.95
C LEU A 87 -17.13 -13.09 -3.26
N GLU A 88 -17.56 -14.34 -3.39
CA GLU A 88 -18.39 -14.76 -4.53
C GLU A 88 -19.66 -13.91 -4.62
N GLY A 89 -19.96 -13.44 -5.81
CA GLY A 89 -21.11 -12.55 -6.06
C GLY A 89 -20.77 -11.06 -6.10
N PHE A 90 -19.62 -10.64 -5.58
CA PHE A 90 -19.14 -9.29 -5.81
C PHE A 90 -18.34 -9.22 -7.12
N LYS A 91 -18.73 -8.30 -7.99
CA LYS A 91 -17.95 -7.97 -9.19
C LYS A 91 -17.06 -6.79 -8.84
N VAL A 92 -15.75 -6.98 -8.99
CA VAL A 92 -14.74 -5.95 -8.70
C VAL A 92 -13.74 -5.89 -9.84
N ASP A 93 -13.39 -4.67 -10.24
CA ASP A 93 -12.37 -4.43 -11.26
C ASP A 93 -10.98 -4.36 -10.60
N LEU A 94 -10.90 -3.92 -9.34
CA LEU A 94 -9.64 -3.72 -8.62
C LEU A 94 -9.85 -3.85 -7.10
N CYS A 95 -8.91 -4.48 -6.41
CA CYS A 95 -8.87 -4.53 -4.96
C CYS A 95 -7.68 -3.73 -4.43
N ILE A 96 -7.89 -2.95 -3.36
CA ILE A 96 -6.82 -2.19 -2.70
C ILE A 96 -6.50 -2.84 -1.36
N LEU A 97 -5.25 -3.21 -1.15
CA LEU A 97 -4.77 -3.69 0.14
C LEU A 97 -4.49 -2.50 1.07
N ALA A 98 -5.36 -2.27 2.04
CA ALA A 98 -5.26 -1.17 3.00
C ALA A 98 -4.81 -1.70 4.37
N GLY A 99 -3.50 -1.87 4.55
CA GLY A 99 -2.94 -2.47 5.77
C GLY A 99 -3.28 -3.96 5.93
N TYR A 100 -3.46 -4.66 4.85
CA TYR A 100 -3.60 -6.12 4.82
C TYR A 100 -2.21 -6.75 4.89
N MET A 101 -1.85 -7.23 6.08
CA MET A 101 -0.48 -7.68 6.40
C MET A 101 -0.23 -9.17 6.14
N LEU A 102 -1.14 -9.84 5.43
CA LEU A 102 -0.97 -11.24 5.06
C LEU A 102 -0.45 -11.34 3.63
N ILE A 103 0.54 -12.21 3.41
CA ILE A 103 0.97 -12.55 2.06
C ILE A 103 -0.19 -13.26 1.36
N VAL A 104 -0.52 -12.86 0.16
CA VAL A 104 -1.62 -13.42 -0.63
C VAL A 104 -1.12 -14.58 -1.48
N GLY A 105 -1.86 -15.69 -1.49
CA GLY A 105 -1.53 -16.88 -2.27
C GLY A 105 -1.80 -16.69 -3.78
N GLU A 106 -1.14 -17.52 -4.58
CA GLU A 106 -1.18 -17.44 -6.04
C GLU A 106 -2.62 -17.50 -6.61
N GLU A 107 -3.46 -18.40 -6.12
CA GLU A 107 -4.86 -18.55 -6.58
C GLU A 107 -5.64 -17.23 -6.44
N MET A 108 -5.45 -16.52 -5.32
CA MET A 108 -6.14 -15.27 -5.07
C MET A 108 -5.55 -14.13 -5.91
N CYS A 109 -4.21 -14.10 -6.11
CA CYS A 109 -3.56 -13.16 -7.01
C CYS A 109 -3.99 -13.34 -8.48
N CYS A 110 -4.25 -14.59 -8.92
CA CYS A 110 -4.75 -14.86 -10.26
C CYS A 110 -6.24 -14.50 -10.43
N LYS A 111 -7.01 -14.53 -9.34
CA LYS A 111 -8.47 -14.25 -9.38
C LYS A 111 -8.80 -12.76 -9.32
N TYR A 112 -8.01 -11.98 -8.62
CA TYR A 112 -8.26 -10.55 -8.38
C TYR A 112 -7.03 -9.72 -8.73
N ASP A 113 -7.25 -8.65 -9.49
CA ASP A 113 -6.25 -7.60 -9.61
C ASP A 113 -6.21 -6.83 -8.28
N MET A 114 -5.13 -7.00 -7.54
CA MET A 114 -4.94 -6.37 -6.23
C MET A 114 -3.75 -5.43 -6.28
N ILE A 115 -3.90 -4.26 -5.68
CA ILE A 115 -2.83 -3.26 -5.60
C ILE A 115 -2.45 -2.98 -4.15
N ASN A 116 -1.17 -2.71 -3.95
CA ASN A 116 -0.63 -2.31 -2.65
C ASN A 116 0.25 -1.07 -2.79
N LEU A 117 0.23 -0.22 -1.76
CA LEU A 117 1.10 0.95 -1.69
C LEU A 117 2.41 0.58 -0.99
N HIS A 118 3.53 1.00 -1.58
CA HIS A 118 4.86 0.83 -1.02
C HIS A 118 5.59 2.20 -0.95
N PRO A 119 6.22 2.55 0.17
CA PRO A 119 6.82 3.88 0.38
C PRO A 119 8.24 3.98 -0.18
N ALA A 120 8.41 3.66 -1.45
CA ALA A 120 9.66 3.77 -2.20
C ALA A 120 9.41 4.15 -3.66
N THR A 121 10.45 4.59 -4.36
CA THR A 121 10.47 4.69 -5.83
C THR A 121 10.46 3.29 -6.47
N PRO A 122 10.12 3.15 -7.77
CA PRO A 122 10.09 1.86 -8.46
C PRO A 122 11.35 1.02 -8.30
N ASP A 123 12.52 1.63 -8.42
CA ASP A 123 13.83 0.98 -8.28
C ASP A 123 14.46 1.21 -6.89
N GLY A 124 13.67 1.72 -5.95
CA GLY A 124 14.12 2.08 -4.61
C GLY A 124 14.33 0.91 -3.67
N PRO A 125 14.75 1.20 -2.44
CA PRO A 125 14.94 0.19 -1.40
C PRO A 125 13.66 -0.58 -1.11
N LYS A 126 13.79 -1.86 -0.78
CA LYS A 126 12.70 -2.76 -0.38
C LYS A 126 12.69 -2.97 1.13
N GLY A 127 11.55 -3.44 1.65
CA GLY A 127 11.36 -3.71 3.07
C GLY A 127 10.31 -2.81 3.71
N SER A 128 10.31 -2.74 5.04
CA SER A 128 9.44 -1.84 5.79
C SER A 128 9.75 -0.37 5.48
N TRP A 129 8.80 0.51 5.68
CA TRP A 129 9.00 1.95 5.47
C TRP A 129 10.18 2.52 6.29
N GLN A 130 10.45 1.93 7.47
CA GLN A 130 11.62 2.28 8.28
C GLN A 130 12.92 1.90 7.58
N GLU A 131 12.99 0.67 7.07
CA GLU A 131 14.17 0.18 6.36
C GLU A 131 14.43 0.99 5.09
N VAL A 132 13.39 1.33 4.35
CA VAL A 132 13.48 2.19 3.16
C VAL A 132 14.09 3.55 3.51
N ILE A 133 13.55 4.25 4.51
CA ILE A 133 14.07 5.58 4.88
C ILE A 133 15.53 5.49 5.36
N TRP A 134 15.87 4.48 6.15
CA TRP A 134 17.25 4.31 6.58
C TRP A 134 18.21 3.98 5.45
N ALA A 135 17.78 3.22 4.45
CA ALA A 135 18.56 2.95 3.25
C ALA A 135 18.81 4.24 2.45
N LEU A 136 17.76 5.04 2.23
CA LEU A 136 17.87 6.35 1.58
C LEU A 136 18.87 7.28 2.28
N ILE A 137 18.83 7.33 3.63
CA ILE A 137 19.77 8.12 4.43
C ILE A 137 21.21 7.58 4.30
N GLN A 138 21.37 6.26 4.34
CA GLN A 138 22.68 5.62 4.23
C GLN A 138 23.32 5.83 2.85
N GLU A 139 22.52 5.78 1.79
CA GLU A 139 22.96 5.97 0.40
C GLU A 139 23.06 7.44 0.01
N LYS A 140 22.69 8.35 0.91
CA LYS A 140 22.61 9.80 0.66
C LYS A 140 21.77 10.09 -0.59
N ALA A 141 20.64 9.42 -0.70
CA ALA A 141 19.72 9.56 -1.82
C ALA A 141 19.26 11.02 -1.97
N ARG A 142 19.03 11.43 -3.19
CA ARG A 142 18.58 12.80 -3.50
C ARG A 142 17.07 12.91 -3.60
N GLU A 143 16.40 11.78 -3.76
CA GLU A 143 14.96 11.68 -3.90
C GLU A 143 14.41 10.46 -3.16
N SER A 144 13.15 10.51 -2.87
CA SER A 144 12.34 9.42 -2.34
C SER A 144 11.05 9.33 -3.15
N GLY A 145 10.20 8.37 -2.82
CA GLY A 145 8.92 8.23 -3.51
C GLY A 145 7.95 7.35 -2.77
N VAL A 146 6.79 7.24 -3.37
CA VAL A 146 5.76 6.26 -3.05
C VAL A 146 5.29 5.63 -4.35
N MET A 147 5.02 4.33 -4.34
CA MET A 147 4.51 3.63 -5.51
C MET A 147 3.32 2.74 -5.15
N VAL A 148 2.50 2.49 -6.15
CA VAL A 148 1.46 1.47 -6.12
C VAL A 148 1.88 0.36 -7.08
N HIS A 149 1.93 -0.86 -6.61
CA HIS A 149 2.30 -2.03 -7.40
C HIS A 149 1.20 -3.09 -7.40
N LEU A 150 1.19 -3.94 -8.41
CA LEU A 150 0.34 -5.11 -8.46
C LEU A 150 0.80 -6.11 -7.39
N VAL A 151 -0.14 -6.69 -6.66
CA VAL A 151 0.15 -7.72 -5.67
C VAL A 151 0.41 -9.04 -6.38
N THR A 152 1.51 -9.68 -6.03
CA THR A 152 1.90 -11.01 -6.49
C THR A 152 2.22 -11.91 -5.29
N PRO A 153 2.35 -13.23 -5.45
CA PRO A 153 2.78 -14.11 -4.37
C PRO A 153 4.15 -13.77 -3.79
N GLU A 154 4.99 -13.08 -4.57
CA GLU A 154 6.27 -12.53 -4.10
C GLU A 154 6.04 -11.15 -3.48
N LEU A 155 6.31 -11.03 -2.18
CA LEU A 155 6.09 -9.81 -1.41
C LEU A 155 6.83 -8.62 -2.03
N ASP A 156 6.09 -7.52 -2.29
CA ASP A 156 6.57 -6.23 -2.81
C ASP A 156 7.41 -6.33 -4.10
N ARG A 157 7.13 -7.34 -4.94
CA ARG A 157 7.86 -7.59 -6.21
C ARG A 157 6.99 -7.53 -7.46
N GLY A 158 5.72 -7.23 -7.32
CA GLY A 158 4.81 -7.08 -8.46
C GLY A 158 5.15 -5.88 -9.34
N PRO A 159 4.67 -5.86 -10.59
CA PRO A 159 4.85 -4.75 -11.50
C PRO A 159 4.37 -3.43 -10.90
N VAL A 160 5.15 -2.36 -11.08
CA VAL A 160 4.76 -1.01 -10.67
C VAL A 160 3.63 -0.52 -11.57
N ILE A 161 2.56 -0.01 -10.96
CA ILE A 161 1.40 0.53 -11.66
C ILE A 161 1.52 2.04 -11.79
N THR A 162 1.70 2.72 -10.66
CA THR A 162 1.86 4.17 -10.59
C THR A 162 2.89 4.52 -9.53
N TYR A 163 3.46 5.71 -9.63
CA TYR A 163 4.38 6.21 -8.62
C TYR A 163 4.39 7.74 -8.57
N CYS A 164 4.94 8.26 -7.47
CA CYS A 164 5.24 9.66 -7.27
C CYS A 164 6.65 9.77 -6.68
N VAL A 165 7.48 10.60 -7.29
CA VAL A 165 8.83 10.90 -6.82
C VAL A 165 8.88 12.32 -6.26
N PHE A 166 9.68 12.54 -5.23
CA PHE A 166 9.89 13.85 -4.64
C PHE A 166 11.32 14.01 -4.11
N PRO A 167 11.91 15.23 -4.19
CA PRO A 167 13.25 15.48 -3.69
C PRO A 167 13.30 15.40 -2.16
N ILE A 168 14.41 14.87 -1.66
CA ILE A 168 14.77 14.87 -0.23
C ILE A 168 16.07 15.66 0.00
N THR A 169 16.38 16.58 -0.90
CA THR A 169 17.46 17.57 -0.83
C THR A 169 16.89 18.95 -1.11
N GLY A 170 17.65 20.01 -0.86
CA GLY A 170 17.14 21.38 -0.88
C GLY A 170 16.40 21.73 0.41
N GLU A 171 15.69 22.88 0.44
CA GLU A 171 14.85 23.24 1.57
C GLU A 171 13.56 22.37 1.59
N PRO A 172 13.15 21.86 2.75
CA PRO A 172 13.70 22.04 4.10
C PRO A 172 14.74 20.99 4.53
N PHE A 173 15.20 20.09 3.65
CA PHE A 173 16.01 18.92 3.98
C PHE A 173 17.48 19.25 4.30
N ASP A 174 18.07 20.24 3.63
CA ASP A 174 19.54 20.50 3.68
C ASP A 174 20.08 20.71 5.08
N LYS A 175 19.36 21.38 5.96
CA LYS A 175 19.78 21.57 7.35
C LYS A 175 19.87 20.24 8.11
N HIS A 176 18.97 19.31 7.82
CA HIS A 176 18.93 17.99 8.45
C HIS A 176 20.02 17.06 7.92
N TRP A 177 20.29 17.12 6.60
CA TRP A 177 21.44 16.45 5.99
C TRP A 177 22.77 16.94 6.58
N LYS A 178 22.94 18.25 6.75
CA LYS A 178 24.14 18.84 7.39
C LYS A 178 24.31 18.36 8.84
N ALA A 179 23.23 18.24 9.59
CA ALA A 179 23.27 17.79 10.99
C ALA A 179 23.79 16.35 11.17
N ILE A 180 23.67 15.50 10.15
CA ILE A 180 24.14 14.10 10.20
C ILE A 180 25.41 13.85 9.37
N ALA A 181 25.92 14.85 8.63
CA ALA A 181 26.98 14.67 7.61
C ALA A 181 28.26 13.97 8.11
N ASN A 182 28.66 14.22 9.36
CA ASN A 182 29.88 13.69 9.97
C ASN A 182 29.60 12.61 11.03
N ARG A 183 28.42 12.00 11.00
CA ARG A 183 28.00 11.01 12.00
C ARG A 183 27.82 9.64 11.36
N SER A 184 28.11 8.59 12.12
CA SER A 184 27.84 7.22 11.70
C SER A 184 26.34 6.96 11.70
N ILE A 185 25.81 6.38 10.62
CA ILE A 185 24.39 6.00 10.53
C ILE A 185 24.01 5.01 11.64
N ASN A 186 24.92 4.08 12.00
CA ASN A 186 24.68 3.14 13.09
C ASN A 186 24.57 3.86 14.45
N GLU A 187 25.37 4.91 14.66
CA GLU A 187 25.27 5.75 15.85
C GLU A 187 23.94 6.49 15.89
N ILE A 188 23.52 7.12 14.78
CA ILE A 188 22.26 7.83 14.68
C ILE A 188 21.08 6.88 14.95
N LYS A 189 21.08 5.69 14.33
CA LYS A 189 20.06 4.66 14.58
C LYS A 189 19.96 4.28 16.06
N ARG A 190 21.11 4.10 16.72
CA ARG A 190 21.16 3.71 18.14
C ARG A 190 20.73 4.82 19.09
N MET A 191 21.13 6.07 18.82
CA MET A 191 20.92 7.20 19.74
C MET A 191 19.58 7.90 19.53
N GLU A 192 19.14 8.04 18.30
CA GLU A 192 17.97 8.81 17.90
C GLU A 192 16.85 7.95 17.31
N GLY A 193 17.21 6.86 16.62
CA GLY A 193 16.24 5.99 15.96
C GLY A 193 15.31 6.77 15.05
N GLU A 194 14.04 6.42 15.07
CA GLU A 194 13.01 7.09 14.26
C GLU A 194 12.75 8.55 14.70
N ALA A 195 13.23 8.99 15.87
CA ALA A 195 13.12 10.38 16.29
C ALA A 195 14.12 11.32 15.58
N ASN A 196 15.05 10.78 14.77
CA ASN A 196 15.95 11.59 13.96
C ASN A 196 15.18 12.54 13.04
N SER A 197 15.58 13.81 13.01
CA SER A 197 14.81 14.85 12.33
C SER A 197 14.77 14.69 10.79
N LEU A 198 15.84 14.17 10.16
CA LEU A 198 15.83 13.86 8.73
C LEU A 198 14.91 12.69 8.44
N PHE A 199 14.99 11.62 9.25
CA PHE A 199 14.12 10.46 9.13
C PHE A 199 12.65 10.86 9.21
N GLN A 200 12.27 11.66 10.21
CA GLN A 200 10.90 12.14 10.39
C GLN A 200 10.43 13.02 9.23
N LEU A 201 11.31 13.88 8.71
CA LEU A 201 10.97 14.75 7.60
C LEU A 201 10.71 13.94 6.31
N ILE A 202 11.57 12.96 6.00
CA ILE A 202 11.36 12.06 4.85
C ILE A 202 10.03 11.30 5.02
N ARG A 203 9.77 10.76 6.23
CA ARG A 203 8.51 10.06 6.52
C ARG A 203 7.29 10.95 6.33
N GLN A 204 7.33 12.18 6.82
CA GLN A 204 6.24 13.15 6.69
C GLN A 204 5.92 13.46 5.23
N HIS A 205 6.95 13.69 4.41
CA HIS A 205 6.78 13.96 2.98
C HIS A 205 6.24 12.74 2.21
N GLY A 206 6.66 11.53 2.59
CA GLY A 206 6.10 10.29 2.03
C GLY A 206 4.62 10.13 2.39
N LEU A 207 4.28 10.22 3.68
CA LEU A 207 2.91 10.10 4.18
C LEU A 207 1.94 11.08 3.51
N ALA A 208 2.37 12.32 3.29
CA ALA A 208 1.55 13.34 2.63
C ALA A 208 1.15 12.93 1.19
N ARG A 209 1.92 12.02 0.55
CA ARG A 209 1.71 11.57 -0.83
C ARG A 209 1.00 10.22 -0.96
N GLU A 210 0.95 9.43 0.11
CA GLU A 210 0.39 8.07 0.06
C GLU A 210 -1.08 8.07 -0.40
N PHE A 211 -1.95 8.82 0.25
CA PHE A 211 -3.37 8.85 -0.12
C PHE A 211 -3.66 9.59 -1.44
N PRO A 212 -3.04 10.76 -1.70
CA PRO A 212 -3.16 11.38 -3.02
C PRO A 212 -2.74 10.47 -4.16
N LEU A 213 -1.64 9.68 -4.00
CA LEU A 213 -1.22 8.73 -5.02
C LEU A 213 -2.28 7.64 -5.25
N ILE A 214 -2.88 7.08 -4.19
CA ILE A 214 -3.94 6.08 -4.36
C ILE A 214 -5.15 6.67 -5.10
N VAL A 215 -5.60 7.86 -4.73
CA VAL A 215 -6.72 8.54 -5.40
C VAL A 215 -6.40 8.79 -6.87
N SER A 216 -5.21 9.33 -7.17
CA SER A 216 -4.76 9.57 -8.55
C SER A 216 -4.60 8.27 -9.34
N THR A 217 -4.17 7.18 -8.68
CA THR A 217 -4.10 5.85 -9.29
C THR A 217 -5.49 5.35 -9.69
N LEU A 218 -6.46 5.44 -8.78
CA LEU A 218 -7.84 5.04 -9.08
C LEU A 218 -8.45 5.88 -10.20
N ALA A 219 -8.16 7.18 -10.23
CA ALA A 219 -8.57 8.06 -11.31
C ALA A 219 -7.91 7.67 -12.64
N ALA A 220 -6.62 7.28 -12.64
CA ALA A 220 -5.95 6.79 -13.83
C ALA A 220 -6.57 5.49 -14.37
N PHE A 221 -6.98 4.57 -13.49
CA PHE A 221 -7.74 3.38 -13.89
C PHE A 221 -9.11 3.73 -14.47
N SER A 222 -9.91 4.54 -13.78
CA SER A 222 -11.26 4.90 -14.24
C SER A 222 -11.25 5.65 -15.57
N GLN A 223 -10.18 6.41 -15.84
CA GLN A 223 -9.96 7.12 -17.11
C GLN A 223 -9.29 6.27 -18.20
N GLY A 224 -8.99 4.98 -17.92
CA GLY A 224 -8.31 4.09 -18.86
C GLY A 224 -6.87 4.47 -19.20
N LYS A 225 -6.23 5.35 -18.42
CA LYS A 225 -4.81 5.73 -18.59
C LYS A 225 -3.87 4.59 -18.24
N VAL A 226 -4.27 3.76 -17.28
CA VAL A 226 -3.54 2.57 -16.82
C VAL A 226 -4.51 1.39 -16.77
N LYS A 227 -4.05 0.24 -17.20
CA LYS A 227 -4.82 -1.01 -17.22
C LYS A 227 -3.96 -2.16 -16.69
N ILE A 228 -4.61 -3.19 -16.14
CA ILE A 228 -3.97 -4.48 -15.82
C ILE A 228 -4.56 -5.51 -16.77
N LYS A 229 -3.69 -6.27 -17.42
CA LYS A 229 -4.08 -7.39 -18.27
C LYS A 229 -3.03 -8.48 -18.21
N ASP A 230 -3.44 -9.70 -17.90
CA ASP A 230 -2.57 -10.87 -17.80
C ASP A 230 -1.34 -10.62 -16.89
N GLY A 231 -1.55 -9.94 -15.73
CA GLY A 231 -0.49 -9.60 -14.78
C GLY A 231 0.48 -8.52 -15.25
N LYS A 232 0.20 -7.84 -16.36
CA LYS A 232 1.01 -6.74 -16.91
C LYS A 232 0.31 -5.40 -16.75
N VAL A 233 1.10 -4.35 -16.57
CA VAL A 233 0.63 -2.97 -16.54
C VAL A 233 0.76 -2.38 -17.94
N LEU A 234 -0.34 -1.84 -18.44
CA LEU A 234 -0.44 -1.27 -19.78
C LEU A 234 -0.90 0.19 -19.70
N ASP A 235 -0.51 0.99 -20.68
CA ASP A 235 -1.02 2.34 -20.90
C ASP A 235 -2.40 2.36 -21.62
N SER A 236 -2.87 3.55 -21.97
CA SER A 236 -4.13 3.74 -22.71
C SER A 236 -4.15 3.11 -24.10
N GLU A 237 -2.97 2.91 -24.71
CA GLU A 237 -2.78 2.29 -26.03
C GLU A 237 -2.50 0.78 -25.98
N ASP A 238 -2.70 0.16 -24.80
CA ASP A 238 -2.41 -1.25 -24.52
C ASP A 238 -0.92 -1.63 -24.67
N LYS A 239 0.00 -0.66 -24.50
CA LYS A 239 1.44 -0.89 -24.50
C LYS A 239 1.93 -1.16 -23.07
N PRO A 240 2.81 -2.17 -22.86
CA PRO A 240 3.40 -2.41 -21.53
C PRO A 240 4.22 -1.20 -21.06
N ILE A 241 4.03 -0.85 -19.78
CA ILE A 241 4.78 0.22 -19.11
C ILE A 241 5.40 -0.30 -17.79
N SER A 242 6.47 0.38 -17.38
CA SER A 242 7.15 0.12 -16.09
C SER A 242 6.64 1.00 -14.94
N GLY A 243 5.39 1.44 -15.04
CA GLY A 243 4.72 2.34 -14.11
C GLY A 243 4.36 3.68 -14.75
N TYR A 244 3.28 4.28 -14.28
CA TYR A 244 2.78 5.57 -14.74
C TYR A 244 3.12 6.63 -13.70
N ASP A 245 3.87 7.66 -14.11
CA ASP A 245 4.29 8.76 -13.24
C ASP A 245 3.11 9.69 -12.93
N LEU A 246 2.78 9.82 -11.66
CA LEU A 246 1.74 10.71 -11.13
C LEU A 246 2.32 11.79 -10.22
N SER A 247 3.63 12.08 -10.33
CA SER A 247 4.30 13.06 -9.45
C SER A 247 3.64 14.44 -9.51
N ASP A 248 3.32 14.92 -10.71
CA ASP A 248 2.67 16.22 -10.89
C ASP A 248 1.25 16.24 -10.33
N ASP A 249 0.45 15.19 -10.59
CA ASP A 249 -0.93 15.09 -10.08
C ASP A 249 -0.94 15.05 -8.55
N VAL A 250 -0.04 14.29 -7.95
CA VAL A 250 0.09 14.18 -6.49
C VAL A 250 0.59 15.49 -5.88
N ASN A 251 1.61 16.12 -6.46
CA ASN A 251 2.12 17.41 -5.98
C ASN A 251 1.02 18.49 -6.03
N LYS A 252 0.27 18.56 -7.12
CA LYS A 252 -0.88 19.46 -7.24
C LYS A 252 -1.93 19.20 -6.17
N ALA A 253 -2.24 17.92 -5.89
CA ALA A 253 -3.24 17.54 -4.88
C ALA A 253 -2.83 17.96 -3.46
N ILE A 254 -1.53 18.04 -3.16
CA ILE A 254 -1.00 18.49 -1.86
C ILE A 254 -0.57 19.97 -1.84
N GLY A 255 -0.87 20.73 -2.91
CA GLY A 255 -0.61 22.17 -3.00
C GLY A 255 0.86 22.55 -3.23
N ILE A 256 1.63 21.66 -3.82
CA ILE A 256 3.02 21.91 -4.26
C ILE A 256 2.97 22.12 -5.78
N THR A 257 3.29 23.30 -6.25
CA THR A 257 3.40 23.69 -7.67
C THR A 257 4.83 23.83 -8.08
#